data_24bc98147e2a07aeb87856908e2e82d8
#
_entry.id   24bc98147e2a07aeb87856908e2e82d8
#
_cell.length_a   1.000
_cell.length_b   1.000
_cell.length_c   1.000
_cell.angle_alpha   90.00
_cell.angle_beta   90.00
_cell.angle_gamma   90.00
#
_symmetry.space_group_name_H-M   'P 1'
#
loop_
_entity.id
_entity.type
_entity.pdbx_description
1 polymer ?
#
loop_
_entity_poly.entity_id
_entity_poly.type
_entity_poly.pdbx_seq_one_letter_code
_entity_poly.pdbx_strand_id
1 'polypeptide(L)'
;MRNIAYILAFLLVCPTLLFATQTDDNAAVLKRLDDIINKKETFQVQKEKAIDALKMQLAHSVAPADKYRLYGSLFDAYLHYQADSALYYINRRQQLLPQLTRPELADEIIIDRATVLGVMGMYIEAMKELESINSEKLDKQTLLSYYQTYRACYGWLADYTTNKEEKKKYLTKTDLYRDSIIGIMPPEINRTIVLAEKCIVTGKADTALVMLSDALKDAVDERQKVYIYYTLSEAYGMKGDMEKEVYYLILTAIADLESSVREYASLQKLAHLMYELGDV
;
A
#
# COMPACT_ATOMS: atom_id res chain seq x y z
N MET A 1 35.96 -39.47 -25.04
CA MET A 1 36.11 -37.99 -25.12
C MET A 1 34.98 -37.26 -25.90
N ARG A 2 33.97 -37.97 -26.42
CA ARG A 2 32.87 -37.34 -27.21
C ARG A 2 31.67 -36.92 -26.38
N ASN A 3 31.53 -37.38 -25.13
CA ASN A 3 30.40 -37.09 -24.26
C ASN A 3 30.57 -35.85 -23.35
N ILE A 4 31.81 -35.36 -23.20
CA ILE A 4 32.08 -34.15 -22.38
C ILE A 4 31.76 -32.88 -23.16
N ALA A 5 31.85 -32.86 -24.48
CA ALA A 5 31.53 -31.73 -25.33
C ALA A 5 30.01 -31.39 -25.32
N TYR A 6 29.12 -32.38 -25.19
CA TYR A 6 27.67 -32.16 -25.13
C TYR A 6 27.20 -31.63 -23.75
N ILE A 7 27.89 -31.97 -22.67
CA ILE A 7 27.57 -31.48 -21.34
C ILE A 7 27.98 -30.00 -21.19
N LEU A 8 29.11 -29.59 -21.78
CA LEU A 8 29.55 -28.19 -21.81
C LEU A 8 28.69 -27.32 -22.73
N ALA A 9 28.15 -27.85 -23.82
CA ALA A 9 27.21 -27.12 -24.70
C ALA A 9 25.85 -26.89 -24.03
N PHE A 10 25.39 -27.81 -23.15
CA PHE A 10 24.10 -27.67 -22.46
C PHE A 10 24.18 -26.67 -21.27
N LEU A 11 25.37 -26.52 -20.67
CA LEU A 11 25.59 -25.55 -19.59
C LEU A 11 25.79 -24.08 -20.06
N LEU A 12 26.13 -23.90 -21.36
CA LEU A 12 26.29 -22.55 -21.95
C LEU A 12 24.99 -21.97 -22.57
N VAL A 13 23.98 -22.82 -22.81
CA VAL A 13 22.68 -22.39 -23.40
C VAL A 13 21.66 -22.02 -22.30
N CYS A 14 21.83 -22.51 -21.06
CA CYS A 14 20.84 -22.31 -20.00
C CYS A 14 20.74 -20.86 -19.45
N PRO A 15 21.83 -20.06 -19.28
CA PRO A 15 21.67 -18.70 -18.77
C PRO A 15 21.05 -17.71 -19.77
N THR A 16 21.30 -17.91 -21.07
CA THR A 16 20.74 -16.99 -22.09
C THR A 16 19.25 -17.19 -22.33
N LEU A 17 18.71 -18.40 -22.14
CA LEU A 17 17.27 -18.65 -22.23
C LEU A 17 16.48 -18.12 -21.04
N LEU A 18 17.07 -18.11 -19.84
CA LEU A 18 16.44 -17.50 -18.64
C LEU A 18 16.39 -15.97 -18.73
N PHE A 19 17.43 -15.34 -19.27
CA PHE A 19 17.43 -13.88 -19.51
C PHE A 19 16.42 -13.48 -20.60
N ALA A 20 16.29 -14.27 -21.69
CA ALA A 20 15.37 -13.95 -22.77
C ALA A 20 13.88 -14.06 -22.35
N THR A 21 13.53 -15.02 -21.48
CA THR A 21 12.14 -15.17 -21.02
C THR A 21 11.73 -14.05 -20.07
N GLN A 22 12.63 -13.50 -19.26
CA GLN A 22 12.31 -12.47 -18.26
C GLN A 22 12.22 -11.06 -18.90
N THR A 23 13.02 -10.78 -19.92
CA THR A 23 12.89 -9.54 -20.72
C THR A 23 11.57 -9.53 -21.50
N ASP A 24 11.09 -10.68 -21.98
CA ASP A 24 9.78 -10.81 -22.61
C ASP A 24 8.62 -10.55 -21.61
N ASP A 25 8.76 -11.00 -20.37
CA ASP A 25 7.77 -10.75 -19.31
C ASP A 25 7.67 -9.24 -18.97
N ASN A 26 8.80 -8.53 -18.83
CA ASN A 26 8.81 -7.09 -18.59
C ASN A 26 8.21 -6.31 -19.76
N ALA A 27 8.54 -6.66 -21.00
CA ALA A 27 7.95 -6.03 -22.18
C ALA A 27 6.42 -6.22 -22.25
N ALA A 28 5.94 -7.40 -21.88
CA ALA A 28 4.51 -7.69 -21.85
C ALA A 28 3.76 -6.88 -20.78
N VAL A 29 4.32 -6.77 -19.56
CA VAL A 29 3.68 -5.99 -18.47
C VAL A 29 3.78 -4.49 -18.72
N LEU A 30 4.85 -3.98 -19.34
CA LEU A 30 4.97 -2.58 -19.76
C LEU A 30 3.90 -2.23 -20.80
N LYS A 31 3.71 -3.07 -21.81
CA LYS A 31 2.63 -2.90 -22.79
C LYS A 31 1.26 -2.88 -22.11
N ARG A 32 1.04 -3.77 -21.12
CA ARG A 32 -0.19 -3.74 -20.32
C ARG A 32 -0.33 -2.43 -19.56
N LEU A 33 0.74 -1.90 -18.97
CA LEU A 33 0.72 -0.61 -18.29
C LEU A 33 0.29 0.52 -19.23
N ASP A 34 0.84 0.58 -20.45
CA ASP A 34 0.45 1.55 -21.47
C ASP A 34 -1.04 1.45 -21.82
N ASP A 35 -1.54 0.22 -22.01
CA ASP A 35 -2.96 -0.02 -22.27
C ASP A 35 -3.85 0.47 -21.11
N ILE A 36 -3.42 0.29 -19.87
CA ILE A 36 -4.14 0.74 -18.66
C ILE A 36 -4.08 2.26 -18.52
N ILE A 37 -2.93 2.90 -18.77
CA ILE A 37 -2.79 4.36 -18.79
C ILE A 37 -3.78 4.96 -19.80
N ASN A 38 -3.87 4.39 -21.01
CA ASN A 38 -4.79 4.85 -22.03
C ASN A 38 -6.28 4.66 -21.66
N LYS A 39 -6.58 3.73 -20.75
CA LYS A 39 -7.94 3.43 -20.25
C LYS A 39 -8.26 4.08 -18.89
N LYS A 40 -7.36 4.89 -18.32
CA LYS A 40 -7.52 5.46 -16.97
C LYS A 40 -8.87 6.15 -16.72
N GLU A 41 -9.42 6.82 -17.73
CA GLU A 41 -10.73 7.49 -17.62
C GLU A 41 -11.86 6.48 -17.41
N THR A 42 -11.78 5.29 -17.99
CA THR A 42 -12.76 4.22 -17.78
C THR A 42 -12.82 3.79 -16.31
N PHE A 43 -11.64 3.61 -15.69
CA PHE A 43 -11.56 3.26 -14.26
C PHE A 43 -12.08 4.38 -13.36
N GLN A 44 -11.78 5.64 -13.70
CA GLN A 44 -12.34 6.80 -12.99
C GLN A 44 -13.86 6.82 -13.06
N VAL A 45 -14.45 6.59 -14.23
CA VAL A 45 -15.92 6.50 -14.40
C VAL A 45 -16.50 5.35 -13.56
N GLN A 46 -15.82 4.20 -13.49
CA GLN A 46 -16.26 3.09 -12.64
C GLN A 46 -16.19 3.45 -11.15
N LYS A 47 -15.14 4.13 -10.72
CA LYS A 47 -14.97 4.64 -9.35
C LYS A 47 -16.08 5.61 -8.98
N GLU A 48 -16.36 6.60 -9.85
CA GLU A 48 -17.42 7.58 -9.62
C GLU A 48 -18.80 6.91 -9.54
N LYS A 49 -19.09 5.92 -10.38
CA LYS A 49 -20.34 5.14 -10.30
C LYS A 49 -20.48 4.41 -8.96
N ALA A 50 -19.40 3.82 -8.45
CA ALA A 50 -19.41 3.16 -7.14
C ALA A 50 -19.66 4.17 -6.00
N ILE A 51 -19.02 5.34 -6.08
CA ILE A 51 -19.25 6.45 -5.14
C ILE A 51 -20.69 6.94 -5.20
N ASP A 52 -21.24 7.14 -6.38
CA ASP A 52 -22.62 7.61 -6.56
C ASP A 52 -23.63 6.59 -6.02
N ALA A 53 -23.37 5.29 -6.15
CA ALA A 53 -24.20 4.27 -5.53
C ALA A 53 -24.21 4.39 -4.00
N LEU A 54 -23.08 4.69 -3.35
CA LEU A 54 -23.01 4.96 -1.91
C LEU A 54 -23.78 6.25 -1.53
N LYS A 55 -23.67 7.31 -2.33
CA LYS A 55 -24.41 8.56 -2.12
C LYS A 55 -25.93 8.34 -2.26
N MET A 56 -26.38 7.53 -3.20
CA MET A 56 -27.78 7.16 -3.34
C MET A 56 -28.28 6.39 -2.12
N GLN A 57 -27.52 5.42 -1.61
CA GLN A 57 -27.86 4.71 -0.37
C GLN A 57 -27.94 5.68 0.82
N LEU A 58 -27.01 6.62 0.92
CA LEU A 58 -26.99 7.64 1.97
C LEU A 58 -28.23 8.55 1.90
N ALA A 59 -28.67 8.95 0.70
CA ALA A 59 -29.85 9.78 0.51
C ALA A 59 -31.15 9.10 1.01
N HIS A 60 -31.21 7.77 0.94
CA HIS A 60 -32.35 6.99 1.41
C HIS A 60 -32.22 6.54 2.87
N SER A 61 -31.06 6.75 3.49
CA SER A 61 -30.82 6.34 4.88
C SER A 61 -31.42 7.35 5.86
N VAL A 62 -32.14 6.87 6.87
CA VAL A 62 -32.74 7.69 7.93
C VAL A 62 -31.98 7.55 9.25
N ALA A 63 -31.63 6.32 9.62
CA ALA A 63 -31.02 6.04 10.92
C ALA A 63 -29.59 6.63 11.03
N PRO A 64 -29.25 7.32 12.15
CA PRO A 64 -27.90 7.88 12.35
C PRO A 64 -26.78 6.83 12.23
N ALA A 65 -26.98 5.61 12.71
CA ALA A 65 -26.00 4.54 12.64
C ALA A 65 -25.72 4.11 11.19
N ASP A 66 -26.74 4.03 10.33
CA ASP A 66 -26.55 3.72 8.92
C ASP A 66 -25.86 4.86 8.18
N LYS A 67 -26.20 6.10 8.47
CA LYS A 67 -25.48 7.27 7.91
C LYS A 67 -24.02 7.28 8.33
N TYR A 68 -23.74 6.97 9.59
CA TYR A 68 -22.36 6.89 10.10
C TYR A 68 -21.55 5.86 9.31
N ARG A 69 -22.09 4.66 9.10
CA ARG A 69 -21.48 3.59 8.31
C ARG A 69 -21.27 4.01 6.86
N LEU A 70 -22.29 4.60 6.21
CA LEU A 70 -22.20 5.05 4.83
C LEU A 70 -21.21 6.19 4.63
N TYR A 71 -21.11 7.13 5.58
CA TYR A 71 -20.04 8.14 5.56
C TYR A 71 -18.66 7.51 5.70
N GLY A 72 -18.50 6.44 6.49
CA GLY A 72 -17.28 5.65 6.54
C GLY A 72 -16.94 5.01 5.19
N SER A 73 -17.90 4.36 4.54
CA SER A 73 -17.69 3.79 3.20
C SER A 73 -17.35 4.85 2.14
N LEU A 74 -17.92 6.04 2.25
CA LEU A 74 -17.57 7.17 1.37
C LEU A 74 -16.18 7.73 1.67
N PHE A 75 -15.79 7.81 2.95
CA PHE A 75 -14.43 8.13 3.36
C PHE A 75 -13.43 7.16 2.72
N ASP A 76 -13.62 5.84 2.86
CA ASP A 76 -12.75 4.81 2.27
C ASP A 76 -12.67 4.92 0.75
N ALA A 77 -13.80 5.20 0.10
CA ALA A 77 -13.87 5.35 -1.34
C ALA A 77 -13.08 6.58 -1.84
N TYR A 78 -13.01 7.64 -1.06
CA TYR A 78 -12.34 8.88 -1.42
C TYR A 78 -10.91 9.00 -0.92
N LEU A 79 -10.47 8.22 0.08
CA LEU A 79 -9.19 8.40 0.80
C LEU A 79 -7.99 8.58 -0.14
N HIS A 80 -7.81 7.67 -1.10
CA HIS A 80 -6.72 7.72 -2.08
C HIS A 80 -7.14 8.24 -3.46
N TYR A 81 -8.38 8.70 -3.59
CA TYR A 81 -8.94 9.24 -4.83
C TYR A 81 -9.09 10.76 -4.80
N GLN A 82 -9.64 11.30 -3.70
CA GLN A 82 -9.88 12.73 -3.51
C GLN A 82 -9.92 13.05 -2.00
N ALA A 83 -8.77 13.34 -1.42
CA ALA A 83 -8.58 13.48 0.03
C ALA A 83 -9.49 14.56 0.67
N ASP A 84 -9.75 15.68 0.00
CA ASP A 84 -10.69 16.71 0.49
C ASP A 84 -12.10 16.17 0.69
N SER A 85 -12.56 15.31 -0.22
CA SER A 85 -13.86 14.65 -0.09
C SER A 85 -13.85 13.62 1.03
N ALA A 86 -12.75 12.90 1.24
CA ALA A 86 -12.60 12.01 2.39
C ALA A 86 -12.71 12.79 3.71
N LEU A 87 -12.02 13.92 3.82
CA LEU A 87 -12.09 14.81 4.99
C LEU A 87 -13.50 15.35 5.23
N TYR A 88 -14.23 15.70 4.16
CA TYR A 88 -15.63 16.11 4.27
C TYR A 88 -16.48 15.01 4.94
N TYR A 89 -16.34 13.74 4.52
CA TYR A 89 -17.14 12.65 5.08
C TYR A 89 -16.75 12.29 6.52
N ILE A 90 -15.50 12.44 6.91
CA ILE A 90 -15.08 12.35 8.33
C ILE A 90 -15.80 13.41 9.17
N ASN A 91 -15.84 14.65 8.71
CA ASN A 91 -16.55 15.72 9.42
C ASN A 91 -18.05 15.41 9.54
N ARG A 92 -18.67 14.79 8.53
CA ARG A 92 -20.06 14.32 8.61
C ARG A 92 -20.26 13.19 9.61
N ARG A 93 -19.30 12.24 9.73
CA ARG A 93 -19.32 11.20 10.77
C ARG A 93 -19.26 11.83 12.16
N GLN A 94 -18.35 12.78 12.37
CA GLN A 94 -18.19 13.48 13.65
C GLN A 94 -19.47 14.18 14.11
N GLN A 95 -20.22 14.81 13.20
CA GLN A 95 -21.47 15.49 13.51
C GLN A 95 -22.58 14.53 13.98
N LEU A 96 -22.46 13.23 13.70
CA LEU A 96 -23.43 12.23 14.14
C LEU A 96 -23.13 11.66 15.52
N LEU A 97 -21.92 11.85 16.07
CA LEU A 97 -21.53 11.28 17.38
C LEU A 97 -22.52 11.54 18.51
N PRO A 98 -23.09 12.77 18.67
CA PRO A 98 -24.06 13.03 19.75
C PRO A 98 -25.35 12.20 19.64
N GLN A 99 -25.64 11.65 18.46
CA GLN A 99 -26.81 10.82 18.20
C GLN A 99 -26.55 9.31 18.34
N LEU A 100 -25.27 8.96 18.57
CA LEU A 100 -24.81 7.58 18.73
C LEU A 100 -24.34 7.38 20.18
N THR A 101 -24.84 6.33 20.83
CA THR A 101 -24.48 5.99 22.22
C THR A 101 -23.18 5.16 22.27
N ARG A 102 -22.16 5.57 21.48
CA ARG A 102 -20.91 4.83 21.27
C ARG A 102 -19.72 5.79 21.33
N PRO A 103 -19.22 6.11 22.55
CA PRO A 103 -18.14 7.08 22.73
C PRO A 103 -16.82 6.66 22.07
N GLU A 104 -16.56 5.35 21.90
CA GLU A 104 -15.38 4.80 21.26
C GLU A 104 -15.23 5.22 19.78
N LEU A 105 -16.32 5.59 19.11
CA LEU A 105 -16.30 6.09 17.73
C LEU A 105 -15.58 7.44 17.57
N ALA A 106 -15.36 8.18 18.66
CA ALA A 106 -14.61 9.43 18.62
C ALA A 106 -13.13 9.18 18.27
N ASP A 107 -12.51 8.17 18.88
CA ASP A 107 -11.11 7.80 18.60
C ASP A 107 -10.95 7.27 17.18
N GLU A 108 -11.91 6.48 16.68
CA GLU A 108 -11.94 6.02 15.28
C GLU A 108 -11.91 7.22 14.30
N ILE A 109 -12.73 8.24 14.53
CA ILE A 109 -12.77 9.44 13.69
C ILE A 109 -11.45 10.23 13.74
N ILE A 110 -10.81 10.33 14.90
CA ILE A 110 -9.51 10.99 15.03
C ILE A 110 -8.45 10.24 14.21
N ILE A 111 -8.43 8.91 14.27
CA ILE A 111 -7.51 8.07 13.49
C ILE A 111 -7.76 8.24 11.98
N ASP A 112 -9.02 8.19 11.54
CA ASP A 112 -9.38 8.39 10.14
C ASP A 112 -8.95 9.78 9.65
N ARG A 113 -9.12 10.83 10.47
CA ARG A 113 -8.67 12.18 10.15
C ARG A 113 -7.15 12.25 10.05
N ALA A 114 -6.43 11.66 10.99
CA ALA A 114 -4.98 11.56 10.93
C ALA A 114 -4.51 10.84 9.67
N THR A 115 -5.21 9.78 9.26
CA THR A 115 -4.92 9.03 8.02
C THR A 115 -5.05 9.93 6.79
N VAL A 116 -6.15 10.69 6.67
CA VAL A 116 -6.33 11.64 5.54
C VAL A 116 -5.26 12.73 5.56
N LEU A 117 -4.98 13.31 6.73
CA LEU A 117 -3.92 14.32 6.86
C LEU A 117 -2.57 13.77 6.41
N GLY A 118 -2.27 12.50 6.75
CA GLY A 118 -1.08 11.80 6.27
C GLY A 118 -1.05 11.68 4.74
N VAL A 119 -2.14 11.24 4.13
CA VAL A 119 -2.28 11.16 2.67
C VAL A 119 -2.13 12.52 2.00
N MET A 120 -2.56 13.60 2.65
CA MET A 120 -2.39 14.99 2.18
C MET A 120 -0.97 15.54 2.41
N GLY A 121 -0.06 14.80 3.00
CA GLY A 121 1.30 15.23 3.31
C GLY A 121 1.43 16.04 4.61
N MET A 122 0.37 16.18 5.38
CA MET A 122 0.31 16.92 6.65
C MET A 122 0.69 16.01 7.83
N TYR A 123 1.89 15.43 7.77
CA TYR A 123 2.31 14.35 8.69
C TYR A 123 2.37 14.80 10.15
N ILE A 124 2.82 16.04 10.41
CA ILE A 124 2.92 16.58 11.78
C ILE A 124 1.55 16.80 12.38
N GLU A 125 0.62 17.32 11.59
CA GLU A 125 -0.77 17.51 11.98
C GLU A 125 -1.46 16.17 12.26
N ALA A 126 -1.23 15.18 11.39
CA ALA A 126 -1.71 13.82 11.58
C ALA A 126 -1.24 13.21 12.92
N MET A 127 0.05 13.35 13.24
CA MET A 127 0.60 12.86 14.50
C MET A 127 0.03 13.59 15.71
N LYS A 128 -0.22 14.92 15.63
CA LYS A 128 -0.86 15.68 16.73
C LYS A 128 -2.29 15.20 16.99
N GLU A 129 -3.06 14.85 15.95
CA GLU A 129 -4.37 14.24 16.14
C GLU A 129 -4.24 12.93 16.94
N LEU A 130 -3.33 12.05 16.56
CA LEU A 130 -3.12 10.77 17.23
C LEU A 130 -2.62 10.90 18.68
N GLU A 131 -1.82 11.93 19.00
CA GLU A 131 -1.33 12.19 20.36
C GLU A 131 -2.46 12.48 21.36
N SER A 132 -3.64 12.87 20.88
CA SER A 132 -4.82 13.11 21.73
C SER A 132 -5.50 11.82 22.23
N ILE A 133 -5.16 10.68 21.64
CA ILE A 133 -5.78 9.38 21.92
C ILE A 133 -5.07 8.67 23.06
N ASN A 134 -5.85 8.11 24.01
CA ASN A 134 -5.32 7.17 24.99
C ASN A 134 -5.35 5.75 24.40
N SER A 135 -4.23 5.31 23.82
CA SER A 135 -4.11 4.02 23.15
C SER A 135 -4.38 2.80 24.04
N GLU A 136 -4.23 2.91 25.36
CA GLU A 136 -4.52 1.83 26.31
C GLU A 136 -6.02 1.49 26.41
N LYS A 137 -6.89 2.40 25.99
CA LYS A 137 -8.34 2.24 26.01
C LYS A 137 -8.93 1.75 24.67
N LEU A 138 -8.11 1.72 23.64
CA LEU A 138 -8.58 1.31 22.32
C LEU A 138 -8.86 -0.20 22.27
N ASP A 139 -9.94 -0.57 21.59
CA ASP A 139 -10.12 -1.95 21.20
C ASP A 139 -9.03 -2.38 20.19
N LYS A 140 -8.91 -3.69 20.00
CA LYS A 140 -7.82 -4.26 19.19
C LYS A 140 -7.82 -3.78 17.73
N GLN A 141 -9.00 -3.58 17.14
CA GLN A 141 -9.12 -3.14 15.76
C GLN A 141 -8.74 -1.67 15.61
N THR A 142 -9.24 -0.82 16.47
CA THR A 142 -8.93 0.61 16.52
C THR A 142 -7.45 0.85 16.85
N LEU A 143 -6.88 0.05 17.78
CA LEU A 143 -5.45 0.08 18.10
C LEU A 143 -4.58 -0.31 16.91
N LEU A 144 -5.01 -1.29 16.10
CA LEU A 144 -4.31 -1.65 14.87
C LEU A 144 -4.26 -0.48 13.89
N SER A 145 -5.40 0.17 13.63
CA SER A 145 -5.48 1.36 12.76
C SER A 145 -4.62 2.51 13.28
N TYR A 146 -4.61 2.74 14.58
CA TYR A 146 -3.76 3.73 15.25
C TYR A 146 -2.27 3.48 14.97
N TYR A 147 -1.79 2.25 15.15
CA TYR A 147 -0.39 1.91 14.86
C TYR A 147 -0.07 1.97 13.36
N GLN A 148 -0.98 1.57 12.50
CA GLN A 148 -0.81 1.66 11.05
C GLN A 148 -0.65 3.11 10.60
N THR A 149 -1.46 4.04 11.12
CA THR A 149 -1.39 5.46 10.79
C THR A 149 -0.08 6.09 11.27
N TYR A 150 0.38 5.79 12.50
CA TYR A 150 1.71 6.24 12.96
C TYR A 150 2.84 5.68 12.11
N ARG A 151 2.78 4.37 11.78
CA ARG A 151 3.79 3.74 10.91
C ARG A 151 3.87 4.44 9.56
N ALA A 152 2.72 4.72 8.95
CA ALA A 152 2.66 5.41 7.67
C ALA A 152 3.23 6.84 7.75
N CYS A 153 2.83 7.63 8.73
CA CYS A 153 3.33 9.00 8.93
C CYS A 153 4.85 9.04 9.11
N TYR A 154 5.42 8.15 9.94
CA TYR A 154 6.86 8.09 10.13
C TYR A 154 7.60 7.55 8.88
N GLY A 155 6.98 6.63 8.13
CA GLY A 155 7.52 6.15 6.84
C GLY A 155 7.63 7.30 5.84
N TRP A 156 6.57 8.05 5.62
CA TRP A 156 6.58 9.21 4.72
C TRP A 156 7.59 10.29 5.17
N LEU A 157 7.66 10.59 6.47
CA LEU A 157 8.68 11.51 6.98
C LEU A 157 10.11 11.03 6.69
N ALA A 158 10.35 9.72 6.78
CA ALA A 158 11.65 9.14 6.45
C ALA A 158 11.95 9.26 4.95
N ASP A 159 10.95 9.13 4.08
CA ASP A 159 11.12 9.20 2.63
C ASP A 159 11.41 10.65 2.17
N TYR A 160 10.73 11.63 2.77
CA TYR A 160 10.84 13.03 2.35
C TYR A 160 11.95 13.81 3.05
N THR A 161 12.55 13.30 4.15
CA THR A 161 13.67 14.01 4.78
C THR A 161 15.01 13.73 4.14
N THR A 162 15.78 14.77 3.89
CA THR A 162 17.17 14.70 3.43
C THR A 162 18.19 14.62 4.57
N ASN A 163 17.77 14.91 5.80
CA ASN A 163 18.61 14.84 6.98
C ASN A 163 18.77 13.39 7.43
N LYS A 164 19.99 12.85 7.36
CA LYS A 164 20.30 11.45 7.65
C LYS A 164 19.96 11.05 9.10
N GLU A 165 20.19 11.92 10.07
CA GLU A 165 19.89 11.64 11.49
C GLU A 165 18.38 11.60 11.74
N GLU A 166 17.63 12.55 11.18
CA GLU A 166 16.16 12.54 11.26
C GLU A 166 15.58 11.32 10.53
N LYS A 167 16.09 11.01 9.33
CA LYS A 167 15.68 9.82 8.59
C LYS A 167 15.83 8.55 9.44
N LYS A 168 16.98 8.38 10.10
CA LYS A 168 17.23 7.24 10.98
C LYS A 168 16.23 7.17 12.14
N LYS A 169 15.92 8.32 12.76
CA LYS A 169 14.90 8.39 13.84
C LYS A 169 13.53 7.97 13.34
N TYR A 170 13.11 8.47 12.18
CA TYR A 170 11.81 8.12 11.60
C TYR A 170 11.73 6.64 11.22
N LEU A 171 12.76 6.08 10.60
CA LEU A 171 12.82 4.64 10.30
C LEU A 171 12.77 3.78 11.56
N THR A 172 13.44 4.20 12.66
CA THR A 172 13.37 3.50 13.95
C THR A 172 11.93 3.53 14.51
N LYS A 173 11.22 4.65 14.38
CA LYS A 173 9.81 4.76 14.79
C LYS A 173 8.90 3.91 13.91
N THR A 174 9.11 3.93 12.59
CA THR A 174 8.38 3.08 11.63
C THR A 174 8.52 1.61 12.03
N ASP A 175 9.74 1.16 12.37
CA ASP A 175 9.99 -0.21 12.75
C ASP A 175 9.36 -0.59 14.10
N LEU A 176 9.37 0.33 15.08
CA LEU A 176 8.68 0.14 16.36
C LEU A 176 7.17 -0.10 16.17
N TYR A 177 6.52 0.72 15.36
CA TYR A 177 5.08 0.54 15.08
C TYR A 177 4.82 -0.70 14.24
N ARG A 178 5.73 -1.11 13.34
CA ARG A 178 5.66 -2.39 12.65
C ARG A 178 5.66 -3.56 13.63
N ASP A 179 6.52 -3.56 14.63
CA ASP A 179 6.55 -4.59 15.68
C ASP A 179 5.25 -4.61 16.50
N SER A 180 4.71 -3.43 16.84
CA SER A 180 3.42 -3.30 17.53
C SER A 180 2.28 -3.91 16.70
N ILE A 181 2.24 -3.64 15.39
CA ILE A 181 1.26 -4.20 14.44
C ILE A 181 1.39 -5.73 14.41
N ILE A 182 2.60 -6.27 14.23
CA ILE A 182 2.86 -7.72 14.19
C ILE A 182 2.37 -8.39 15.49
N GLY A 183 2.54 -7.71 16.64
CA GLY A 183 2.15 -8.24 17.96
C GLY A 183 0.64 -8.42 18.13
N ILE A 184 -0.17 -7.61 17.45
CA ILE A 184 -1.64 -7.62 17.60
C ILE A 184 -2.39 -8.17 16.40
N MET A 185 -1.80 -8.21 15.22
CA MET A 185 -2.44 -8.73 14.01
C MET A 185 -2.71 -10.24 14.11
N PRO A 186 -3.87 -10.74 13.62
CA PRO A 186 -4.09 -12.16 13.47
C PRO A 186 -3.12 -12.78 12.44
N PRO A 187 -2.85 -14.10 12.51
CA PRO A 187 -1.94 -14.79 11.59
C PRO A 187 -2.57 -15.00 10.20
N GLU A 188 -2.72 -13.93 9.45
CA GLU A 188 -3.33 -13.88 8.12
C GLU A 188 -2.35 -13.25 7.11
N ILE A 189 -2.74 -13.18 5.82
CA ILE A 189 -1.93 -12.63 4.73
C ILE A 189 -1.40 -11.24 5.07
N ASN A 190 -2.23 -10.35 5.60
CA ASN A 190 -1.80 -8.99 5.95
C ASN A 190 -0.66 -8.98 6.98
N ARG A 191 -0.70 -9.87 7.99
CA ARG A 191 0.40 -10.02 8.93
C ARG A 191 1.66 -10.56 8.27
N THR A 192 1.51 -11.48 7.32
CA THR A 192 2.64 -12.03 6.53
C THR A 192 3.34 -10.94 5.73
N ILE A 193 2.58 -10.00 5.12
CA ILE A 193 3.14 -8.84 4.41
C ILE A 193 3.99 -7.99 5.37
N VAL A 194 3.45 -7.62 6.53
CA VAL A 194 4.19 -6.80 7.52
C VAL A 194 5.43 -7.51 8.06
N LEU A 195 5.38 -8.83 8.24
CA LEU A 195 6.55 -9.65 8.60
C LEU A 195 7.60 -9.67 7.49
N ALA A 196 7.18 -9.76 6.23
CA ALA A 196 8.09 -9.68 5.09
C ALA A 196 8.77 -8.31 4.99
N GLU A 197 8.05 -7.21 5.20
CA GLU A 197 8.64 -5.88 5.32
C GLU A 197 9.70 -5.83 6.44
N LYS A 198 9.42 -6.45 7.59
CA LYS A 198 10.38 -6.57 8.70
C LYS A 198 11.64 -7.35 8.27
N CYS A 199 11.45 -8.42 7.51
CA CYS A 199 12.58 -9.19 6.95
C CYS A 199 13.42 -8.32 6.00
N ILE A 200 12.80 -7.52 5.14
CA ILE A 200 13.48 -6.61 4.21
C ILE A 200 14.35 -5.62 5.01
N VAL A 201 13.79 -4.87 5.94
CA VAL A 201 14.53 -3.84 6.71
C VAL A 201 15.64 -4.43 7.60
N THR A 202 15.57 -5.74 7.91
CA THR A 202 16.62 -6.47 8.66
C THR A 202 17.61 -7.24 7.78
N GLY A 203 17.60 -7.00 6.46
CA GLY A 203 18.55 -7.61 5.52
C GLY A 203 18.24 -9.05 5.13
N LYS A 204 17.04 -9.55 5.38
CA LYS A 204 16.61 -10.93 5.12
C LYS A 204 15.69 -11.01 3.90
N ALA A 205 16.12 -10.43 2.76
CA ALA A 205 15.29 -10.35 1.55
C ALA A 205 14.85 -11.73 1.04
N ASP A 206 15.70 -12.75 1.10
CA ASP A 206 15.32 -14.11 0.66
C ASP A 206 14.15 -14.69 1.46
N THR A 207 14.15 -14.48 2.78
CA THR A 207 13.03 -14.88 3.64
C THR A 207 11.75 -14.15 3.26
N ALA A 208 11.83 -12.84 3.02
CA ALA A 208 10.70 -12.04 2.59
C ALA A 208 10.13 -12.54 1.25
N LEU A 209 10.99 -12.84 0.28
CA LEU A 209 10.58 -13.35 -1.03
C LEU A 209 9.82 -14.68 -0.94
N VAL A 210 10.27 -15.61 -0.11
CA VAL A 210 9.56 -16.88 0.12
C VAL A 210 8.18 -16.61 0.72
N MET A 211 8.12 -15.82 1.80
CA MET A 211 6.87 -15.49 2.49
C MET A 211 5.86 -14.82 1.56
N LEU A 212 6.30 -13.84 0.75
CA LEU A 212 5.44 -13.09 -0.16
C LEU A 212 4.99 -13.94 -1.35
N SER A 213 5.86 -14.79 -1.88
CA SER A 213 5.51 -15.70 -2.98
C SER A 213 4.43 -16.71 -2.57
N ASP A 214 4.48 -17.19 -1.33
CA ASP A 214 3.44 -18.08 -0.79
C ASP A 214 2.15 -17.30 -0.51
N ALA A 215 2.23 -16.13 0.12
CA ALA A 215 1.09 -15.27 0.37
C ALA A 215 0.37 -14.86 -0.94
N LEU A 216 1.10 -14.64 -2.03
CA LEU A 216 0.52 -14.28 -3.32
C LEU A 216 -0.36 -15.38 -3.92
N LYS A 217 -0.02 -16.66 -3.68
CA LYS A 217 -0.83 -17.81 -4.14
C LYS A 217 -2.20 -17.86 -3.46
N ASP A 218 -2.25 -17.45 -2.20
CA ASP A 218 -3.44 -17.49 -1.37
C ASP A 218 -4.23 -16.16 -1.36
N ALA A 219 -3.67 -15.09 -1.93
CA ALA A 219 -4.29 -13.77 -1.95
C ALA A 219 -5.48 -13.76 -2.93
N VAL A 220 -6.68 -13.55 -2.39
CA VAL A 220 -7.93 -13.41 -3.15
C VAL A 220 -8.38 -11.95 -3.28
N ASP A 221 -7.94 -11.08 -2.39
CA ASP A 221 -8.24 -9.65 -2.38
C ASP A 221 -7.21 -8.89 -3.24
N GLU A 222 -7.70 -8.13 -4.21
CA GLU A 222 -6.84 -7.34 -5.11
C GLU A 222 -5.98 -6.32 -4.34
N ARG A 223 -6.50 -5.72 -3.25
CA ARG A 223 -5.71 -4.81 -2.41
C ARG A 223 -4.55 -5.53 -1.73
N GLN A 224 -4.75 -6.76 -1.26
CA GLN A 224 -3.66 -7.57 -0.71
C GLN A 224 -2.58 -7.85 -1.77
N LYS A 225 -2.98 -8.16 -3.01
CA LYS A 225 -2.03 -8.39 -4.12
C LYS A 225 -1.19 -7.14 -4.40
N VAL A 226 -1.79 -5.94 -4.37
CA VAL A 226 -1.06 -4.67 -4.54
C VAL A 226 0.04 -4.53 -3.48
N TYR A 227 -0.27 -4.74 -2.20
CA TYR A 227 0.72 -4.69 -1.13
C TYR A 227 1.81 -5.76 -1.29
N ILE A 228 1.45 -6.97 -1.72
CA ILE A 228 2.42 -8.04 -1.98
C ILE A 228 3.34 -7.65 -3.13
N TYR A 229 2.81 -7.14 -4.25
CA TYR A 229 3.62 -6.71 -5.41
C TYR A 229 4.60 -5.61 -5.01
N TYR A 230 4.12 -4.58 -4.31
CA TYR A 230 4.99 -3.51 -3.84
C TYR A 230 6.10 -4.04 -2.93
N THR A 231 5.78 -4.90 -1.96
CA THR A 231 6.76 -5.47 -1.04
C THR A 231 7.73 -6.42 -1.73
N LEU A 232 7.28 -7.16 -2.77
CA LEU A 232 8.15 -7.95 -3.64
C LEU A 232 9.14 -7.07 -4.40
N SER A 233 8.69 -5.92 -4.94
CA SER A 233 9.59 -4.97 -5.60
C SER A 233 10.69 -4.49 -4.64
N GLU A 234 10.34 -4.14 -3.41
CA GLU A 234 11.29 -3.74 -2.38
C GLU A 234 12.31 -4.86 -2.05
N ALA A 235 11.85 -6.10 -1.94
CA ALA A 235 12.70 -7.24 -1.64
C ALA A 235 13.69 -7.55 -2.78
N TYR A 236 13.24 -7.45 -4.03
CA TYR A 236 14.11 -7.63 -5.21
C TYR A 236 15.09 -6.47 -5.38
N GLY A 237 14.65 -5.22 -5.15
CA GLY A 237 15.53 -4.05 -5.14
C GLY A 237 16.65 -4.19 -4.10
N MET A 238 16.35 -4.67 -2.89
CA MET A 238 17.37 -4.97 -1.88
C MET A 238 18.39 -6.00 -2.34
N LYS A 239 18.00 -6.95 -3.18
CA LYS A 239 18.90 -7.96 -3.76
C LYS A 239 19.67 -7.46 -4.98
N GLY A 240 19.34 -6.28 -5.51
CA GLY A 240 19.89 -5.76 -6.75
C GLY A 240 19.33 -6.45 -8.00
N ASP A 241 18.22 -7.17 -7.89
CA ASP A 241 17.51 -7.78 -9.02
C ASP A 241 16.55 -6.74 -9.61
N MET A 242 17.12 -5.81 -10.38
CA MET A 242 16.40 -4.65 -10.93
C MET A 242 15.29 -5.08 -11.92
N GLU A 243 15.48 -6.17 -12.64
CA GLU A 243 14.46 -6.68 -13.58
C GLU A 243 13.18 -7.05 -12.84
N LYS A 244 13.29 -7.80 -11.75
CA LYS A 244 12.13 -8.19 -10.94
C LYS A 244 11.59 -7.05 -10.11
N GLU A 245 12.44 -6.15 -9.63
CA GLU A 245 12.00 -4.92 -8.98
C GLU A 245 11.06 -4.13 -9.89
N VAL A 246 11.49 -3.87 -11.14
CA VAL A 246 10.70 -3.18 -12.16
C VAL A 246 9.41 -3.95 -12.48
N TYR A 247 9.48 -5.27 -12.69
CA TYR A 247 8.33 -6.11 -12.98
C TYR A 247 7.21 -5.96 -11.93
N TYR A 248 7.54 -6.14 -10.65
CA TYR A 248 6.56 -6.04 -9.57
C TYR A 248 6.08 -4.61 -9.33
N LEU A 249 6.93 -3.61 -9.57
CA LEU A 249 6.53 -2.22 -9.49
C LEU A 249 5.55 -1.82 -10.60
N ILE A 250 5.71 -2.37 -11.81
CA ILE A 250 4.74 -2.20 -12.90
C ILE A 250 3.40 -2.84 -12.51
N LEU A 251 3.39 -4.04 -11.94
CA LEU A 251 2.15 -4.68 -11.48
C LEU A 251 1.45 -3.84 -10.40
N THR A 252 2.22 -3.23 -9.49
CA THR A 252 1.68 -2.29 -8.49
C THR A 252 1.05 -1.07 -9.17
N ALA A 253 1.75 -0.45 -10.12
CA ALA A 253 1.26 0.72 -10.84
C ALA A 253 -0.01 0.43 -11.66
N ILE A 254 -0.10 -0.73 -12.29
CA ILE A 254 -1.30 -1.20 -12.99
C ILE A 254 -2.49 -1.27 -12.02
N ALA A 255 -2.32 -1.91 -10.87
CA ALA A 255 -3.38 -2.09 -9.89
C ALA A 255 -3.81 -0.76 -9.24
N ASP A 256 -2.88 0.16 -9.01
CA ASP A 256 -3.17 1.53 -8.54
C ASP A 256 -4.04 2.28 -9.55
N LEU A 257 -3.71 2.22 -10.84
CA LEU A 257 -4.48 2.86 -11.91
C LEU A 257 -5.87 2.24 -12.07
N GLU A 258 -5.97 0.90 -12.05
CA GLU A 258 -7.25 0.16 -12.13
C GLU A 258 -8.15 0.51 -10.93
N SER A 259 -7.58 0.78 -9.76
CA SER A 259 -8.28 1.21 -8.55
C SER A 259 -8.52 2.73 -8.47
N SER A 260 -8.05 3.48 -9.46
CA SER A 260 -8.10 4.96 -9.50
C SER A 260 -7.40 5.63 -8.30
N VAL A 261 -6.31 5.04 -7.79
CA VAL A 261 -5.44 5.66 -6.78
C VAL A 261 -4.71 6.85 -7.44
N ARG A 262 -4.73 8.02 -6.80
CA ARG A 262 -4.13 9.26 -7.35
C ARG A 262 -2.80 9.65 -6.72
N GLU A 263 -2.26 8.87 -5.83
CA GLU A 263 -0.97 9.18 -5.17
C GLU A 263 0.23 8.95 -6.09
N TYR A 264 0.09 8.11 -7.12
CA TYR A 264 1.09 7.82 -8.16
C TYR A 264 2.50 7.43 -7.65
N ALA A 265 2.65 7.05 -6.37
CA ALA A 265 3.94 6.72 -5.77
C ALA A 265 4.65 5.56 -6.50
N SER A 266 3.90 4.54 -6.89
CA SER A 266 4.41 3.40 -7.68
C SER A 266 4.93 3.84 -9.05
N LEU A 267 4.19 4.71 -9.76
CA LEU A 267 4.61 5.26 -11.06
C LEU A 267 5.83 6.19 -10.93
N GLN A 268 5.91 7.00 -9.88
CA GLN A 268 7.06 7.86 -9.64
C GLN A 268 8.33 7.04 -9.39
N LYS A 269 8.23 6.00 -8.55
CA LYS A 269 9.35 5.09 -8.29
C LYS A 269 9.76 4.34 -9.57
N LEU A 270 8.80 3.87 -10.36
CA LEU A 270 9.05 3.21 -11.63
C LEU A 270 9.78 4.14 -12.61
N ALA A 271 9.30 5.38 -12.78
CA ALA A 271 9.93 6.36 -13.65
C ALA A 271 11.39 6.66 -13.25
N HIS A 272 11.65 6.75 -11.94
CA HIS A 272 13.01 6.96 -11.41
C HIS A 272 13.91 5.76 -11.74
N LEU A 273 13.47 4.53 -11.51
CA LEU A 273 14.24 3.33 -11.84
C LEU A 273 14.51 3.19 -13.34
N MET A 274 13.52 3.45 -14.19
CA MET A 274 13.70 3.39 -15.65
C MET A 274 14.68 4.46 -16.14
N TYR A 275 14.64 5.66 -15.57
CA TYR A 275 15.63 6.69 -15.86
C TYR A 275 17.06 6.28 -15.47
N GLU A 276 17.25 5.63 -14.31
CA GLU A 276 18.57 5.11 -13.89
C GLU A 276 19.06 4.00 -14.80
N LEU A 277 18.17 3.20 -15.39
CA LEU A 277 18.49 2.15 -16.35
C LEU A 277 18.80 2.68 -17.77
N GLY A 278 18.50 3.96 -18.04
CA GLY A 278 18.72 4.57 -19.35
C GLY A 278 17.66 4.19 -20.39
N ASP A 279 16.49 3.73 -19.95
CA ASP A 279 15.36 3.32 -20.81
C ASP A 279 14.35 4.46 -21.06
N VAL A 280 14.78 5.73 -20.90
CA VAL A 280 13.95 6.94 -21.14
C VAL A 280 14.59 7.86 -22.15
#